data_62835b9d0e85abd227ed1f7239843f29
#
_entry.id   62835b9d0e85abd227ed1f7239843f29
#
_cell.length_a   1.000
_cell.length_b   1.000
_cell.length_c   1.000
_cell.angle_alpha   90.00
_cell.angle_beta   90.00
_cell.angle_gamma   90.00
#
_symmetry.space_group_name_H-M   'P 1'
#
loop_
_entity.id
_entity.type
_entity.pdbx_description
1 polymer ?
#
loop_
_entity_poly.entity_id
_entity_poly.type
_entity_poly.pdbx_seq_one_letter_code
_entity_poly.pdbx_strand_id
1 'polypeptide(L)'
;MKNYALDIGRILLSLIFLGSAATKIADPAGTQAYMAAYGLPMTPVLLVGAIATELLGGLALLVGLETKRVAFVLSGFLLSATLIFHTRLGEQQQLLHFLKNVSILGGLLLLMAEGSGPLSLDRRGEPVAEEASLSAGT
;
A
#
# COMPACT_ATOMS: atom_id res chain seq x y z
N MET A 1 23.12 -12.65 0.69
CA MET A 1 22.53 -12.41 -0.66
C MET A 1 21.52 -11.28 -0.57
N LYS A 2 21.54 -10.39 -1.56
CA LYS A 2 20.55 -9.33 -1.64
C LYS A 2 19.18 -9.92 -1.99
N ASN A 3 18.17 -9.60 -1.21
CA ASN A 3 16.81 -10.14 -1.44
C ASN A 3 15.98 -9.20 -2.33
N TYR A 4 16.24 -9.25 -3.63
CA TYR A 4 15.51 -8.46 -4.62
C TYR A 4 14.00 -8.84 -4.72
N ALA A 5 13.60 -9.99 -4.17
CA ALA A 5 12.19 -10.34 -4.11
C ALA A 5 11.36 -9.35 -3.29
N LEU A 6 11.95 -8.74 -2.25
CA LEU A 6 11.31 -7.67 -1.48
C LEU A 6 11.08 -6.43 -2.33
N ASP A 7 12.07 -6.02 -3.14
CA ASP A 7 11.93 -4.88 -4.05
C ASP A 7 10.85 -5.14 -5.10
N ILE A 8 10.86 -6.31 -5.72
CA ILE A 8 9.87 -6.69 -6.73
C ILE A 8 8.47 -6.73 -6.10
N GLY A 9 8.31 -7.39 -4.97
CA GLY A 9 7.02 -7.47 -4.27
C GLY A 9 6.49 -6.09 -3.88
N ARG A 10 7.35 -5.22 -3.37
CA ARG A 10 7.02 -3.84 -3.01
C ARG A 10 6.57 -3.02 -4.22
N ILE A 11 7.29 -3.11 -5.33
CA ILE A 11 6.94 -2.42 -6.58
C ILE A 11 5.59 -2.94 -7.10
N LEU A 12 5.38 -4.25 -7.14
CA LEU A 12 4.12 -4.83 -7.60
C LEU A 12 2.95 -4.42 -6.71
N LEU A 13 3.13 -4.38 -5.38
CA LEU A 13 2.10 -3.88 -4.46
C LEU A 13 1.82 -2.40 -4.67
N SER A 14 2.82 -1.58 -4.98
CA SER A 14 2.62 -0.15 -5.24
C SER A 14 1.70 0.11 -6.44
N LEU A 15 1.76 -0.73 -7.47
CA LEU A 15 0.98 -0.56 -8.70
C LEU A 15 -0.52 -0.61 -8.46
N ILE A 16 -1.01 -1.45 -7.53
CA ILE A 16 -2.46 -1.52 -7.25
C ILE A 16 -2.97 -0.23 -6.60
N PHE A 17 -2.20 0.36 -5.69
CA PHE A 17 -2.56 1.62 -5.04
C PHE A 17 -2.49 2.80 -6.01
N LEU A 18 -1.44 2.87 -6.81
CA LEU A 18 -1.28 3.92 -7.84
C LEU A 18 -2.37 3.81 -8.90
N GLY A 19 -2.68 2.60 -9.37
CA GLY A 19 -3.77 2.36 -10.32
C GLY A 19 -5.13 2.73 -9.74
N SER A 20 -5.39 2.38 -8.49
CA SER A 20 -6.63 2.74 -7.79
C SER A 20 -6.77 4.26 -7.60
N ALA A 21 -5.70 4.95 -7.24
CA ALA A 21 -5.70 6.41 -7.17
C ALA A 21 -5.99 7.03 -8.55
N ALA A 22 -5.36 6.52 -9.61
CA ALA A 22 -5.57 7.00 -10.98
C ALA A 22 -7.04 6.87 -11.43
N THR A 23 -7.70 5.76 -11.13
CA THR A 23 -9.12 5.57 -11.46
C THR A 23 -10.03 6.55 -10.73
N LYS A 24 -9.74 6.86 -9.46
CA LYS A 24 -10.49 7.84 -8.66
C LYS A 24 -10.29 9.27 -9.18
N ILE A 25 -9.08 9.60 -9.62
CA ILE A 25 -8.76 10.90 -10.22
C ILE A 25 -9.47 11.05 -11.58
N ALA A 26 -9.54 9.97 -12.37
CA ALA A 26 -10.17 9.99 -13.69
C ALA A 26 -11.70 10.16 -13.64
N ASP A 27 -12.36 9.60 -12.60
CA ASP A 27 -13.81 9.71 -12.40
C ASP A 27 -14.15 10.00 -10.94
N PRO A 28 -13.95 11.25 -10.49
CA PRO A 28 -14.28 11.63 -9.12
C PRO A 28 -15.77 11.57 -8.81
N ALA A 29 -16.62 11.95 -9.76
CA ALA A 29 -18.06 11.96 -9.58
C ALA A 29 -18.63 10.55 -9.45
N GLY A 30 -18.22 9.62 -10.29
CA GLY A 30 -18.61 8.21 -10.20
C GLY A 30 -18.13 7.56 -8.91
N THR A 31 -16.91 7.87 -8.47
CA THR A 31 -16.38 7.36 -7.20
C THR A 31 -17.19 7.88 -6.01
N GLN A 32 -17.54 9.16 -5.98
CA GLN A 32 -18.37 9.72 -4.91
C GLN A 32 -19.79 9.13 -4.91
N ALA A 33 -20.39 8.92 -6.08
CA ALA A 33 -21.68 8.26 -6.21
C ALA A 33 -21.63 6.82 -5.66
N TYR A 34 -20.57 6.09 -5.92
CA TYR A 34 -20.33 4.76 -5.38
C TYR A 34 -20.20 4.78 -3.85
N MET A 35 -19.42 5.72 -3.30
CA MET A 35 -19.28 5.91 -1.85
C MET A 35 -20.64 6.23 -1.20
N ALA A 36 -21.43 7.13 -1.80
CA ALA A 36 -22.76 7.52 -1.31
C ALA A 36 -23.74 6.35 -1.32
N ALA A 37 -23.66 5.46 -2.31
CA ALA A 37 -24.48 4.26 -2.40
C ALA A 37 -24.23 3.28 -1.22
N TYR A 38 -23.04 3.32 -0.61
CA TYR A 38 -22.71 2.58 0.61
C TYR A 38 -22.97 3.37 1.90
N GLY A 39 -23.65 4.51 1.81
CA GLY A 39 -24.05 5.30 2.97
C GLY A 39 -22.95 6.16 3.57
N LEU A 40 -21.84 6.39 2.85
CA LEU A 40 -20.74 7.21 3.35
C LEU A 40 -21.12 8.70 3.27
N PRO A 41 -20.94 9.45 4.37
CA PRO A 41 -21.14 10.90 4.36
C PRO A 41 -19.90 11.62 3.82
N MET A 42 -20.05 12.90 3.47
CA MET A 42 -18.92 13.78 3.10
C MET A 42 -18.02 13.18 2.01
N THR A 43 -18.60 12.62 0.97
CA THR A 43 -17.88 11.90 -0.09
C THR A 43 -16.75 12.70 -0.75
N PRO A 44 -16.82 14.03 -0.95
CA PRO A 44 -15.70 14.80 -1.47
C PRO A 44 -14.46 14.73 -0.57
N VAL A 45 -14.64 14.83 0.75
CA VAL A 45 -13.54 14.76 1.73
C VAL A 45 -12.94 13.36 1.78
N LEU A 46 -13.80 12.34 1.82
CA LEU A 46 -13.37 10.93 1.81
C LEU A 46 -12.63 10.57 0.53
N LEU A 47 -13.08 11.08 -0.62
CA LEU A 47 -12.42 10.88 -1.90
C LEU A 47 -11.01 11.47 -1.92
N VAL A 48 -10.85 12.72 -1.47
CA VAL A 48 -9.52 13.36 -1.38
C VAL A 48 -8.61 12.58 -0.43
N GLY A 49 -9.11 12.15 0.72
CA GLY A 49 -8.38 11.32 1.67
C GLY A 49 -7.95 9.98 1.09
N ALA A 50 -8.83 9.31 0.35
CA ALA A 50 -8.52 8.06 -0.32
C ALA A 50 -7.45 8.23 -1.40
N ILE A 51 -7.61 9.22 -2.28
CA ILE A 51 -6.62 9.53 -3.33
C ILE A 51 -5.27 9.86 -2.71
N ALA A 52 -5.22 10.72 -1.70
CA ALA A 52 -3.99 11.10 -1.02
C ALA A 52 -3.30 9.87 -0.41
N THR A 53 -4.04 9.02 0.30
CA THR A 53 -3.49 7.81 0.93
C THR A 53 -2.94 6.83 -0.11
N GLU A 54 -3.70 6.55 -1.16
CA GLU A 54 -3.31 5.61 -2.22
C GLU A 54 -2.16 6.15 -3.08
N LEU A 55 -2.22 7.43 -3.46
CA LEU A 55 -1.19 8.04 -4.30
C LEU A 55 0.13 8.21 -3.55
N LEU A 56 0.10 8.86 -2.39
CA LEU A 56 1.31 9.09 -1.59
C LEU A 56 1.87 7.78 -1.02
N GLY A 57 0.99 6.90 -0.54
CA GLY A 57 1.38 5.58 -0.06
C GLY A 57 1.94 4.70 -1.18
N GLY A 58 1.31 4.69 -2.33
CA GLY A 58 1.79 3.97 -3.51
C GLY A 58 3.14 4.47 -4.00
N LEU A 59 3.34 5.78 -4.11
CA LEU A 59 4.63 6.38 -4.48
C LEU A 59 5.73 6.07 -3.44
N ALA A 60 5.41 6.17 -2.16
CA ALA A 60 6.35 5.85 -1.08
C ALA A 60 6.76 4.36 -1.12
N LEU A 61 5.81 3.44 -1.34
CA LEU A 61 6.13 2.04 -1.57
C LEU A 61 6.99 1.84 -2.82
N LEU A 62 6.67 2.52 -3.91
CA LEU A 62 7.41 2.37 -5.18
C LEU A 62 8.90 2.65 -5.00
N VAL A 63 9.23 3.74 -4.31
CA VAL A 63 10.62 4.13 -4.05
C VAL A 63 11.22 3.48 -2.80
N GLY A 64 10.41 2.85 -1.96
CA GLY A 64 10.85 2.24 -0.70
C GLY A 64 11.20 3.26 0.38
N LEU A 65 10.34 4.26 0.56
CA LEU A 65 10.47 5.29 1.59
C LEU A 65 9.53 4.97 2.76
N GLU A 66 10.07 4.91 3.97
CA GLU A 66 9.31 4.60 5.20
C GLU A 66 8.42 3.36 5.05
N THR A 67 8.92 2.34 4.39
CA THR A 67 8.16 1.18 3.87
C THR A 67 7.30 0.51 4.92
N LYS A 68 7.83 0.30 6.12
CA LYS A 68 7.07 -0.37 7.20
C LYS A 68 5.88 0.47 7.67
N ARG A 69 6.07 1.78 7.83
CA ARG A 69 5.01 2.71 8.25
C ARG A 69 3.95 2.88 7.17
N VAL A 70 4.38 3.04 5.93
CA VAL A 70 3.49 3.15 4.78
C VAL A 70 2.68 1.88 4.60
N ALA A 71 3.30 0.71 4.70
CA ALA A 71 2.61 -0.57 4.64
C ALA A 71 1.55 -0.71 5.76
N PHE A 72 1.85 -0.24 6.96
CA PHE A 72 0.89 -0.21 8.06
C PHE A 72 -0.33 0.68 7.74
N VAL A 73 -0.11 1.91 7.28
CA VAL A 73 -1.19 2.85 6.91
C VAL A 73 -2.03 2.29 5.77
N LEU A 74 -1.40 1.77 4.73
CA LEU A 74 -2.11 1.17 3.59
C LEU A 74 -2.88 -0.10 3.99
N SER A 75 -2.37 -0.88 4.93
CA SER A 75 -3.08 -2.05 5.49
C SER A 75 -4.38 -1.63 6.19
N GLY A 76 -4.33 -0.60 7.03
CA GLY A 76 -5.50 -0.04 7.70
C GLY A 76 -6.53 0.52 6.72
N PHE A 77 -6.06 1.26 5.72
CA PHE A 77 -6.90 1.80 4.65
C PHE A 77 -7.57 0.67 3.84
N LEU A 78 -6.80 -0.32 3.39
CA LEU A 78 -7.29 -1.44 2.61
C LEU A 78 -8.30 -2.29 3.39
N LEU A 79 -8.03 -2.55 4.66
CA LEU A 79 -8.94 -3.28 5.53
C LEU A 79 -10.27 -2.54 5.68
N SER A 80 -10.21 -1.23 5.95
CA SER A 80 -11.42 -0.39 6.07
C SER A 80 -12.23 -0.39 4.78
N ALA A 81 -11.59 -0.18 3.64
CA ALA A 81 -12.25 -0.22 2.33
C ALA A 81 -12.87 -1.60 2.04
N THR A 82 -12.19 -2.68 2.38
CA THR A 82 -12.69 -4.04 2.18
C THR A 82 -13.94 -4.30 3.01
N LEU A 83 -13.94 -3.90 4.28
CA LEU A 83 -15.08 -4.07 5.18
C LEU A 83 -16.28 -3.20 4.80
N ILE A 84 -16.05 -2.04 4.20
CA ILE A 84 -17.14 -1.15 3.76
C ILE A 84 -17.73 -1.62 2.43
N PHE A 85 -16.88 -1.94 1.44
CA PHE A 85 -17.33 -2.12 0.05
C PHE A 85 -17.44 -3.58 -0.41
N HIS A 86 -16.78 -4.52 0.26
CA HIS A 86 -16.61 -5.89 -0.25
C HIS A 86 -17.07 -6.99 0.71
N THR A 87 -18.17 -6.77 1.41
CA THR A 87 -18.72 -7.74 2.38
C THR A 87 -19.87 -8.59 1.84
N ARG A 88 -20.35 -8.33 0.63
CA ARG A 88 -21.40 -9.13 -0.02
C ARG A 88 -20.80 -10.39 -0.67
N LEU A 89 -20.35 -11.32 0.16
CA LEU A 89 -19.59 -12.50 -0.28
C LEU A 89 -20.40 -13.51 -1.12
N GLY A 90 -21.73 -13.35 -1.16
CA GLY A 90 -22.60 -14.14 -2.04
C GLY A 90 -22.53 -13.75 -3.52
N GLU A 91 -21.99 -12.59 -3.84
CA GLU A 91 -21.77 -12.10 -5.19
C GLU A 91 -20.35 -12.44 -5.64
N GLN A 92 -20.18 -13.17 -6.74
CA GLN A 92 -18.88 -13.66 -7.21
C GLN A 92 -17.84 -12.53 -7.37
N GLN A 93 -18.23 -11.40 -7.94
CA GLN A 93 -17.34 -10.24 -8.11
C GLN A 93 -16.89 -9.68 -6.76
N GLN A 94 -17.79 -9.56 -5.80
CA GLN A 94 -17.47 -9.06 -4.46
C GLN A 94 -16.55 -10.02 -3.71
N LEU A 95 -16.76 -11.32 -3.85
CA LEU A 95 -15.88 -12.35 -3.28
C LEU A 95 -14.46 -12.23 -3.86
N LEU A 96 -14.33 -12.06 -5.18
CA LEU A 96 -13.02 -11.90 -5.82
C LEU A 96 -12.30 -10.62 -5.35
N HIS A 97 -13.02 -9.52 -5.22
CA HIS A 97 -12.45 -8.28 -4.67
C HIS A 97 -12.01 -8.44 -3.23
N PHE A 98 -12.80 -9.13 -2.41
CA PHE A 98 -12.45 -9.44 -1.03
C PHE A 98 -11.16 -10.28 -0.95
N LEU A 99 -11.11 -11.38 -1.70
CA LEU A 99 -9.94 -12.28 -1.72
C LEU A 99 -8.68 -11.58 -2.26
N LYS A 100 -8.82 -10.75 -3.29
CA LYS A 100 -7.74 -9.91 -3.80
C LYS A 100 -7.20 -8.98 -2.71
N ASN A 101 -8.06 -8.29 -2.00
CA ASN A 101 -7.67 -7.37 -0.94
C ASN A 101 -7.01 -8.10 0.25
N VAL A 102 -7.48 -9.29 0.60
CA VAL A 102 -6.82 -10.14 1.62
C VAL A 102 -5.42 -10.54 1.16
N SER A 103 -5.23 -10.86 -0.12
CA SER A 103 -3.92 -11.19 -0.68
C SER A 103 -2.96 -9.99 -0.66
N ILE A 104 -3.44 -8.79 -1.00
CA ILE A 104 -2.67 -7.55 -0.91
C ILE A 104 -2.29 -7.26 0.54
N LEU A 105 -3.22 -7.42 1.46
CA LEU A 105 -2.96 -7.26 2.89
C LEU A 105 -1.84 -8.19 3.37
N GLY A 106 -1.86 -9.45 2.94
CA GLY A 106 -0.78 -10.42 3.21
C GLY A 106 0.58 -9.90 2.74
N GLY A 107 0.66 -9.36 1.53
CA GLY A 107 1.88 -8.74 1.00
C GLY A 107 2.36 -7.53 1.81
N LEU A 108 1.43 -6.67 2.22
CA LEU A 108 1.75 -5.51 3.08
C LEU A 108 2.26 -5.94 4.47
N LEU A 109 1.68 -6.98 5.05
CA LEU A 109 2.15 -7.54 6.34
C LEU A 109 3.58 -8.07 6.22
N LEU A 110 3.93 -8.73 5.11
CA LEU A 110 5.31 -9.16 4.86
C LEU A 110 6.26 -7.96 4.75
N LEU A 111 5.87 -6.88 4.08
CA LEU A 111 6.68 -5.65 4.04
C LEU A 111 6.82 -4.99 5.40
N MET A 112 5.81 -5.06 6.26
CA MET A 112 5.91 -4.57 7.64
C MET A 112 6.91 -5.37 8.46
N ALA A 113 6.96 -6.69 8.27
CA ALA A 113 7.89 -7.57 8.97
C ALA A 113 9.32 -7.42 8.47
N GLU A 114 9.52 -7.59 7.16
CA GLU A 114 10.84 -7.70 6.53
C GLU A 114 11.45 -6.35 6.12
N GLY A 115 10.61 -5.35 5.83
CA GLY A 115 11.06 -4.03 5.34
C GLY A 115 11.20 -3.97 3.82
N SER A 116 12.07 -3.10 3.34
CA SER A 116 11.99 -2.51 2.01
C SER A 116 12.84 -3.14 0.92
N GLY A 117 13.71 -4.07 1.19
CA GLY A 117 14.63 -4.60 0.18
C GLY A 117 15.83 -3.69 -0.14
N PRO A 118 16.87 -4.23 -0.85
CA PRO A 118 18.14 -3.55 -1.05
C PRO A 118 18.12 -2.32 -1.96
N LEU A 119 17.15 -2.19 -2.88
CA LEU A 119 17.05 -1.06 -3.82
C LEU A 119 16.20 0.11 -3.32
N SER A 120 15.79 0.08 -2.07
CA SER A 120 14.91 1.10 -1.48
C SER A 120 15.67 2.35 -1.00
N LEU A 121 14.95 3.47 -0.87
CA LEU A 121 15.48 4.67 -0.22
C LEU A 121 15.74 4.44 1.27
N ASP A 122 14.96 3.60 1.94
CA ASP A 122 15.17 3.25 3.35
C ASP A 122 16.57 2.68 3.61
N ARG A 123 17.07 1.89 2.66
CA ARG A 123 18.39 1.26 2.77
C ARG A 123 19.57 2.16 2.39
N ARG A 124 19.31 3.23 1.64
CA ARG A 124 20.37 4.17 1.25
C ARG A 124 20.84 5.06 2.41
N GLY A 125 20.04 5.18 3.46
CA GLY A 125 20.36 5.92 4.66
C GLY A 125 21.03 5.11 5.76
N GLU A 126 21.13 3.79 5.63
CA GLU A 126 21.80 2.93 6.61
C GLU A 126 23.31 2.94 6.34
N PRO A 127 24.18 3.24 7.34
CA PRO A 127 25.62 3.10 7.20
C PRO A 127 25.93 1.64 6.85
N VAL A 128 26.82 1.44 5.89
CA VAL A 128 27.26 0.09 5.52
C VAL A 128 27.89 -0.53 6.77
N ALA A 129 27.31 -1.61 7.27
CA ALA A 129 27.76 -2.30 8.50
C ALA A 129 29.23 -2.77 8.42
N GLU A 130 29.83 -2.72 7.25
CA GLU A 130 31.23 -3.08 6.99
C GLU A 130 32.23 -2.06 7.56
N GLU A 131 31.89 -0.76 7.62
CA GLU A 131 32.80 0.24 8.22
C GLU A 131 32.80 0.18 9.75
N ALA A 132 31.71 -0.24 10.38
CA ALA A 132 31.63 -0.39 11.83
C ALA A 132 32.50 -1.55 12.34
N SER A 133 32.70 -2.62 11.55
CA SER A 133 33.56 -3.73 11.93
C SER A 133 35.06 -3.42 11.79
N LEU A 134 35.43 -2.52 10.90
CA LEU A 134 36.81 -2.09 10.71
C LEU A 134 37.25 -1.08 11.76
N SER A 135 36.36 -0.24 12.28
CA SER A 135 36.68 0.72 13.32
C SER A 135 36.74 0.10 14.73
N ALA A 136 36.15 -1.07 14.94
CA ALA A 136 36.18 -1.77 16.24
C ALA A 136 37.40 -2.72 16.38
N GLY A 137 38.21 -2.86 15.35
CA GLY A 137 39.41 -3.75 15.31
C GLY A 137 40.77 -3.06 15.49
N THR A 138 40.78 -1.74 15.82
CA THR A 138 41.95 -0.98 16.19
C THR A 138 41.83 -0.43 17.59
#